data_65ccb5ff13a4c9b41a001e34efe72ac6
#
_entry.id   65ccb5ff13a4c9b41a001e34efe72ac6
#
_cell.length_a   1.000
_cell.length_b   1.000
_cell.length_c   1.000
_cell.angle_alpha   90.00
_cell.angle_beta   90.00
_cell.angle_gamma   90.00
#
_symmetry.space_group_name_H-M   'P 1'
#
loop_
_entity.id
_entity.type
_entity.pdbx_description
1 polymer ?
#
loop_
_entity_poly.entity_id
_entity_poly.type
_entity_poly.pdbx_seq_one_letter_code
_entity_poly.pdbx_strand_id
1 'polypeptide(L)'
;IDIAAGTWGYVSADITVDAPFIELGTFRITDQDFVQGRCRVGYRIVPSRLHRGRNFGCIRVKSLREEFLISVEAEGHHGSGSTERESGSDRFMDHGSLYKYLSLRLDYEAGVYEPALLLNQMMKETEHLRADFPGDARAKLIQAELLILNGREDNASLALDDARDHVLAHREKQVELYCFYQYLRLEIKPSVQQKESLVRYIRKLLWEDGEIRPYLFLMLVKL
;
A
#
# COMPACT_ATOMS: atom_id res chain seq x y z
N ILE A 1 15.75 -9.23 4.37
CA ILE A 1 16.83 -10.01 5.02
C ILE A 1 18.11 -9.22 4.83
N ASP A 2 18.77 -8.85 5.91
CA ASP A 2 20.07 -8.18 5.85
C ASP A 2 21.17 -9.22 6.10
N ILE A 3 22.08 -9.35 5.12
CA ILE A 3 23.21 -10.30 5.15
C ILE A 3 24.48 -9.48 5.29
N ALA A 4 25.29 -9.79 6.30
CA ALA A 4 26.58 -9.16 6.51
C ALA A 4 27.72 -10.10 6.09
N ALA A 5 28.69 -9.59 5.33
CA ALA A 5 29.92 -10.32 5.02
C ALA A 5 30.87 -10.21 6.21
N GLY A 6 31.19 -11.34 6.86
CA GLY A 6 32.09 -11.41 8.02
C GLY A 6 33.57 -11.43 7.68
N THR A 7 33.95 -11.58 6.39
CA THR A 7 35.32 -11.68 5.94
C THR A 7 35.57 -10.91 4.64
N TRP A 8 36.79 -10.44 4.46
CA TRP A 8 37.25 -9.89 3.19
C TRP A 8 37.50 -11.04 2.20
N GLY A 9 36.95 -10.97 1.00
CA GLY A 9 37.14 -11.94 -0.06
C GLY A 9 35.89 -12.11 -0.91
N TYR A 10 35.99 -12.95 -1.91
CA TYR A 10 34.88 -13.27 -2.81
C TYR A 10 33.75 -13.95 -2.03
N VAL A 11 32.59 -13.34 -2.04
CA VAL A 11 31.36 -13.85 -1.43
C VAL A 11 30.39 -14.26 -2.54
N SER A 12 29.89 -15.48 -2.47
CA SER A 12 28.78 -15.94 -3.31
C SER A 12 27.87 -16.83 -2.45
N ALA A 13 26.57 -16.57 -2.51
CA ALA A 13 25.58 -17.40 -1.85
C ALA A 13 24.34 -17.57 -2.74
N ASP A 14 23.82 -18.79 -2.77
CA ASP A 14 22.55 -19.13 -3.40
C ASP A 14 21.43 -19.01 -2.36
N ILE A 15 20.30 -18.46 -2.78
CA ILE A 15 19.13 -18.27 -1.94
C ILE A 15 17.97 -19.07 -2.51
N THR A 16 17.42 -19.96 -1.71
CA THR A 16 16.32 -20.83 -2.10
C THR A 16 15.19 -20.79 -1.08
N VAL A 17 13.97 -21.13 -1.51
CA VAL A 17 12.80 -21.24 -0.64
C VAL A 17 12.18 -22.63 -0.82
N ASP A 18 11.61 -23.15 0.25
CA ASP A 18 10.93 -24.44 0.25
C ASP A 18 9.39 -24.32 0.24
N ALA A 19 8.87 -23.11 0.35
CA ALA A 19 7.44 -22.86 0.40
C ALA A 19 6.95 -22.02 -0.79
N PRO A 20 5.86 -22.41 -1.46
CA PRO A 20 5.36 -21.73 -2.66
C PRO A 20 4.83 -20.32 -2.40
N PHE A 21 4.48 -20.01 -1.14
CA PHE A 21 3.97 -18.70 -0.75
C PHE A 21 5.07 -17.65 -0.52
N ILE A 22 6.35 -18.04 -0.60
CA ILE A 22 7.48 -17.12 -0.47
C ILE A 22 8.07 -16.87 -1.86
N GLU A 23 8.13 -15.62 -2.28
CA GLU A 23 8.83 -15.22 -3.49
C GLU A 23 10.05 -14.37 -3.14
N LEU A 24 11.19 -14.69 -3.77
CA LEU A 24 12.44 -13.97 -3.59
C LEU A 24 12.62 -12.92 -4.68
N GLY A 25 13.19 -11.77 -4.31
CA GLY A 25 13.65 -10.76 -5.27
C GLY A 25 14.94 -11.15 -5.99
N THR A 26 15.75 -12.02 -5.37
CA THR A 26 17.04 -12.48 -5.89
C THR A 26 17.30 -13.91 -5.41
N PHE A 27 17.81 -14.77 -6.33
CA PHE A 27 18.15 -16.17 -6.03
C PHE A 27 19.64 -16.40 -5.78
N ARG A 28 20.47 -15.40 -6.06
CA ARG A 28 21.91 -15.46 -5.87
C ARG A 28 22.46 -14.08 -5.57
N ILE A 29 23.38 -14.01 -4.62
CA ILE A 29 24.13 -12.81 -4.26
C ILE A 29 25.62 -13.06 -4.44
N THR A 30 26.34 -12.02 -4.83
CA THR A 30 27.79 -12.02 -5.05
C THR A 30 28.42 -10.84 -4.30
N ASP A 31 29.73 -10.76 -4.26
CA ASP A 31 30.47 -9.64 -3.68
C ASP A 31 30.06 -8.27 -4.23
N GLN A 32 29.56 -8.21 -5.47
CA GLN A 32 29.08 -6.96 -6.10
C GLN A 32 27.77 -6.43 -5.49
N ASP A 33 26.99 -7.30 -4.86
CA ASP A 33 25.72 -6.96 -4.23
C ASP A 33 25.90 -6.39 -2.81
N PHE A 34 27.12 -6.41 -2.27
CA PHE A 34 27.42 -5.91 -0.95
C PHE A 34 27.86 -4.45 -0.98
N VAL A 35 27.11 -3.61 -0.29
CA VAL A 35 27.45 -2.21 -0.05
C VAL A 35 27.90 -2.05 1.40
N GLN A 36 29.12 -1.61 1.60
CA GLN A 36 29.75 -1.49 2.93
C GLN A 36 29.69 -2.79 3.76
N GLY A 37 29.87 -3.94 3.09
CA GLY A 37 29.85 -5.24 3.74
C GLY A 37 28.45 -5.77 4.10
N ARG A 38 27.38 -5.15 3.58
CA ARG A 38 25.99 -5.57 3.80
C ARG A 38 25.27 -5.71 2.46
N CYS A 39 24.48 -6.77 2.34
CA CYS A 39 23.57 -6.99 1.22
C CYS A 39 22.15 -7.16 1.75
N ARG A 40 21.18 -6.49 1.13
CA ARG A 40 19.76 -6.62 1.48
C ARG A 40 19.03 -7.44 0.43
N VAL A 41 18.46 -8.55 0.85
CA VAL A 41 17.64 -9.43 0.01
C VAL A 41 16.17 -9.23 0.36
N GLY A 42 15.39 -8.80 -0.63
CA GLY A 42 13.94 -8.68 -0.51
C GLY A 42 13.26 -10.02 -0.72
N TYR A 43 12.21 -10.26 0.03
CA TYR A 43 11.24 -11.33 -0.23
C TYR A 43 9.83 -10.83 0.00
N ARG A 44 8.86 -11.50 -0.59
CA ARG A 44 7.44 -11.21 -0.34
C ARG A 44 6.66 -12.50 -0.05
N ILE A 45 5.60 -12.35 0.72
CA ILE A 45 4.61 -13.40 0.93
C ILE A 45 3.53 -13.25 -0.15
N VAL A 46 3.16 -14.35 -0.78
CA VAL A 46 2.09 -14.42 -1.79
C VAL A 46 0.81 -14.92 -1.12
N PRO A 47 -0.17 -14.05 -0.81
CA PRO A 47 -1.34 -14.41 -0.03
C PRO A 47 -2.19 -15.51 -0.69
N SER A 48 -2.27 -15.51 -2.02
CA SER A 48 -3.04 -16.51 -2.79
C SER A 48 -2.50 -17.94 -2.69
N ARG A 49 -1.29 -18.12 -2.18
CA ARG A 49 -0.62 -19.42 -2.01
C ARG A 49 -0.57 -19.87 -0.56
N LEU A 50 -1.16 -19.10 0.37
CA LEU A 50 -1.28 -19.48 1.77
C LEU A 50 -2.47 -20.43 1.97
N HIS A 51 -2.31 -21.44 2.84
CA HIS A 51 -3.41 -22.22 3.38
C HIS A 51 -4.09 -21.46 4.52
N ARG A 52 -5.32 -21.82 4.82
CA ARG A 52 -6.00 -21.30 6.02
C ARG A 52 -5.23 -21.69 7.29
N GLY A 53 -4.98 -20.70 8.16
CA GLY A 53 -4.21 -20.89 9.39
C GLY A 53 -2.71 -20.66 9.16
N ARG A 54 -1.89 -21.27 10.01
CA ARG A 54 -0.44 -21.06 10.00
C ARG A 54 0.22 -21.80 8.84
N ASN A 55 0.99 -21.05 8.06
CA ASN A 55 1.84 -21.55 6.99
C ASN A 55 3.30 -21.41 7.40
N PHE A 56 4.07 -22.44 7.21
CA PHE A 56 5.49 -22.46 7.55
C PHE A 56 6.31 -22.64 6.29
N GLY A 57 7.38 -21.89 6.19
CA GLY A 57 8.34 -22.00 5.11
C GLY A 57 9.73 -21.60 5.58
N CYS A 58 10.71 -21.88 4.76
CA CYS A 58 12.10 -21.60 5.06
C CYS A 58 12.78 -20.92 3.87
N ILE A 59 13.53 -19.87 4.16
CA ILE A 59 14.48 -19.27 3.22
C ILE A 59 15.86 -19.77 3.59
N ARG A 60 16.50 -20.43 2.65
CA ARG A 60 17.84 -21.01 2.81
C ARG A 60 18.86 -20.14 2.07
N VAL A 61 19.84 -19.65 2.78
CA VAL A 61 21.00 -18.93 2.23
C VAL A 61 22.21 -19.82 2.37
N LYS A 62 22.77 -20.27 1.24
CA LYS A 62 23.88 -21.21 1.21
C LYS A 62 25.09 -20.58 0.51
N SER A 63 26.18 -20.42 1.26
CA SER A 63 27.48 -20.06 0.74
C SER A 63 28.38 -21.32 0.62
N LEU A 64 29.60 -21.14 0.14
CA LEU A 64 30.59 -22.23 0.09
C LEU A 64 30.97 -22.78 1.46
N ARG A 65 30.82 -21.98 2.54
CA ARG A 65 31.30 -22.33 3.89
C ARG A 65 30.18 -22.46 4.91
N GLU A 66 29.07 -21.77 4.69
CA GLU A 66 28.02 -21.64 5.69
C GLU A 66 26.64 -21.75 5.04
N GLU A 67 25.70 -22.25 5.82
CA GLU A 67 24.31 -22.35 5.43
C GLU A 67 23.45 -21.78 6.56
N PHE A 68 22.55 -20.84 6.21
CA PHE A 68 21.63 -20.22 7.13
C PHE A 68 20.20 -20.57 6.72
N LEU A 69 19.39 -20.91 7.71
CA LEU A 69 17.97 -21.19 7.57
C LEU A 69 17.16 -20.10 8.28
N ILE A 70 16.26 -19.44 7.57
CA ILE A 70 15.38 -18.42 8.11
C ILE A 70 13.97 -18.96 8.05
N SER A 71 13.40 -19.26 9.20
CA SER A 71 12.01 -19.71 9.30
C SER A 71 11.06 -18.53 9.05
N VAL A 72 10.08 -18.75 8.17
CA VAL A 72 9.03 -17.80 7.85
C VAL A 72 7.71 -18.41 8.27
N GLU A 73 6.99 -17.72 9.15
CA GLU A 73 5.63 -18.07 9.53
C GLU A 73 4.68 -17.02 8.97
N ALA A 74 3.64 -17.45 8.27
CA ALA A 74 2.62 -16.58 7.72
C ALA A 74 1.23 -17.14 8.02
N GLU A 75 0.32 -16.33 8.49
CA GLU A 75 -1.05 -16.74 8.76
C GLU A 75 -1.95 -16.47 7.56
N GLY A 76 -2.49 -17.54 6.97
CA GLY A 76 -3.41 -17.45 5.85
C GLY A 76 -4.85 -17.29 6.33
N HIS A 77 -5.43 -16.13 6.09
CA HIS A 77 -6.84 -15.86 6.31
C HIS A 77 -7.59 -16.04 4.98
N HIS A 78 -7.85 -17.28 4.58
CA HIS A 78 -8.82 -17.49 3.51
C HIS A 78 -10.22 -17.37 4.09
N GLY A 79 -10.94 -16.35 3.67
CA GLY A 79 -12.37 -16.27 3.87
C GLY A 79 -13.06 -17.47 3.21
N SER A 80 -13.21 -18.58 3.94
CA SER A 80 -14.13 -19.63 3.55
C SER A 80 -15.54 -19.13 3.80
N GLY A 81 -16.38 -19.24 2.77
CA GLY A 81 -17.77 -18.88 2.84
C GLY A 81 -18.47 -19.48 4.04
N SER A 82 -18.93 -18.64 4.89
CA SER A 82 -20.20 -18.66 5.61
C SER A 82 -20.26 -17.43 6.52
N THR A 83 -21.32 -16.66 6.33
CA THR A 83 -21.74 -15.44 7.05
C THR A 83 -21.07 -14.13 6.62
N GLU A 84 -21.70 -13.57 5.60
CA GLU A 84 -22.00 -12.16 5.38
C GLU A 84 -21.46 -11.16 6.43
N ARG A 85 -20.61 -10.22 5.97
CA ARG A 85 -20.47 -8.83 6.40
C ARG A 85 -19.07 -8.25 6.67
N GLU A 86 -17.95 -8.95 6.40
CA GLU A 86 -16.62 -8.30 6.54
C GLU A 86 -15.74 -8.37 5.29
N SER A 87 -16.20 -8.91 4.16
CA SER A 87 -15.33 -9.32 3.05
C SER A 87 -14.99 -8.25 2.00
N GLY A 88 -15.58 -7.08 2.05
CA GLY A 88 -15.31 -6.03 1.03
C GLY A 88 -14.04 -5.22 1.31
N SER A 89 -13.71 -5.00 2.59
CA SER A 89 -12.59 -4.14 2.99
C SER A 89 -11.23 -4.76 2.67
N ASP A 90 -11.06 -6.04 3.00
CA ASP A 90 -9.76 -6.71 2.85
C ASP A 90 -9.40 -6.96 1.38
N ARG A 91 -10.40 -7.35 0.56
CA ARG A 91 -10.19 -7.58 -0.88
C ARG A 91 -9.73 -6.33 -1.62
N PHE A 92 -10.23 -5.16 -1.23
CA PHE A 92 -9.82 -3.89 -1.82
C PHE A 92 -8.38 -3.55 -1.46
N MET A 93 -8.00 -3.72 -0.21
CA MET A 93 -6.65 -3.42 0.27
C MET A 93 -5.58 -4.35 -0.34
N ASP A 94 -5.94 -5.59 -0.64
CA ASP A 94 -5.04 -6.59 -1.25
C ASP A 94 -5.07 -6.57 -2.78
N HIS A 95 -5.81 -5.64 -3.39
CA HIS A 95 -5.95 -5.62 -4.85
C HIS A 95 -4.67 -5.11 -5.53
N GLY A 96 -4.20 -5.86 -6.55
CA GLY A 96 -2.96 -5.55 -7.27
C GLY A 96 -2.95 -4.17 -7.93
N SER A 97 -4.10 -3.69 -8.44
CA SER A 97 -4.22 -2.36 -9.04
C SER A 97 -4.11 -1.24 -8.01
N LEU A 98 -4.51 -1.48 -6.74
CA LEU A 98 -4.30 -0.51 -5.66
C LEU A 98 -2.81 -0.31 -5.39
N TYR A 99 -2.05 -1.41 -5.27
CA TYR A 99 -0.60 -1.32 -5.08
C TYR A 99 0.11 -0.60 -6.22
N LYS A 100 -0.28 -0.90 -7.46
CA LYS A 100 0.27 -0.21 -8.63
C LYS A 100 -0.09 1.27 -8.64
N TYR A 101 -1.34 1.62 -8.34
CA TYR A 101 -1.77 3.00 -8.21
C TYR A 101 -0.93 3.74 -7.16
N LEU A 102 -0.77 3.17 -5.96
CA LEU A 102 0.00 3.79 -4.88
C LEU A 102 1.49 3.95 -5.24
N SER A 103 2.09 2.98 -5.93
CA SER A 103 3.46 3.08 -6.42
C SER A 103 3.61 4.22 -7.43
N LEU A 104 2.72 4.29 -8.43
CA LEU A 104 2.70 5.36 -9.43
C LEU A 104 2.45 6.74 -8.78
N ARG A 105 1.64 6.77 -7.73
CA ARG A 105 1.36 8.00 -6.98
C ARG A 105 2.59 8.51 -6.23
N LEU A 106 3.39 7.60 -5.65
CA LEU A 106 4.67 7.93 -5.03
C LEU A 106 5.68 8.43 -6.06
N ASP A 107 5.78 7.77 -7.22
CA ASP A 107 6.66 8.19 -8.32
C ASP A 107 6.28 9.58 -8.86
N TYR A 108 4.98 9.88 -8.90
CA TYR A 108 4.46 11.20 -9.29
C TYR A 108 4.88 12.29 -8.29
N GLU A 109 4.75 12.04 -6.98
CA GLU A 109 5.18 12.99 -5.93
C GLU A 109 6.70 13.15 -5.90
N ALA A 110 7.43 12.09 -6.17
CA ALA A 110 8.89 12.10 -6.23
C ALA A 110 9.45 12.76 -7.51
N GLY A 111 8.60 13.03 -8.51
CA GLY A 111 9.03 13.60 -9.79
C GLY A 111 9.96 12.69 -10.60
N VAL A 112 9.84 11.37 -10.44
CA VAL A 112 10.76 10.39 -11.07
C VAL A 112 10.56 10.30 -12.57
N TYR A 113 9.33 10.47 -13.04
CA TYR A 113 8.96 10.37 -14.45
C TYR A 113 8.10 11.54 -14.89
N GLU A 114 7.87 11.64 -16.21
CA GLU A 114 7.00 12.66 -16.78
C GLU A 114 5.56 12.54 -16.20
N PRO A 115 5.00 13.63 -15.63
CA PRO A 115 3.69 13.60 -14.96
C PRO A 115 2.56 13.06 -15.83
N ALA A 116 2.52 13.40 -17.11
CA ALA A 116 1.48 12.96 -18.03
C ALA A 116 1.48 11.43 -18.23
N LEU A 117 2.65 10.80 -18.26
CA LEU A 117 2.79 9.36 -18.39
C LEU A 117 2.24 8.64 -17.14
N LEU A 118 2.61 9.14 -15.97
CA LEU A 118 2.16 8.58 -14.69
C LEU A 118 0.66 8.72 -14.49
N LEU A 119 0.10 9.90 -14.82
CA LEU A 119 -1.35 10.14 -14.76
C LEU A 119 -2.12 9.16 -15.65
N ASN A 120 -1.65 8.90 -16.88
CA ASN A 120 -2.28 7.93 -17.77
C ASN A 120 -2.23 6.49 -17.23
N GLN A 121 -1.12 6.11 -16.61
CA GLN A 121 -1.00 4.79 -15.98
C GLN A 121 -1.90 4.66 -14.74
N MET A 122 -1.93 5.67 -13.87
CA MET A 122 -2.83 5.72 -12.72
C MET A 122 -4.29 5.66 -13.13
N MET A 123 -4.68 6.30 -14.26
CA MET A 123 -6.04 6.20 -14.78
C MET A 123 -6.45 4.77 -15.10
N LYS A 124 -5.59 4.00 -15.75
CA LYS A 124 -5.86 2.58 -16.06
C LYS A 124 -6.05 1.74 -14.80
N GLU A 125 -5.17 1.91 -13.81
CA GLU A 125 -5.31 1.16 -12.54
C GLU A 125 -6.57 1.56 -11.77
N THR A 126 -6.95 2.84 -11.82
CA THR A 126 -8.20 3.33 -11.21
C THR A 126 -9.45 2.77 -11.92
N GLU A 127 -9.42 2.62 -13.25
CA GLU A 127 -10.50 1.98 -14.01
C GLU A 127 -10.66 0.50 -13.62
N HIS A 128 -9.57 -0.23 -13.43
CA HIS A 128 -9.61 -1.60 -12.92
C HIS A 128 -10.21 -1.67 -11.52
N LEU A 129 -9.76 -0.80 -10.60
CA LEU A 129 -10.33 -0.73 -9.25
C LEU A 129 -11.84 -0.46 -9.26
N ARG A 130 -12.31 0.42 -10.14
CA ARG A 130 -13.74 0.72 -10.26
C ARG A 130 -14.55 -0.42 -10.86
N ALA A 131 -13.98 -1.14 -11.83
CA ALA A 131 -14.62 -2.29 -12.44
C ALA A 131 -14.80 -3.43 -11.42
N ASP A 132 -13.78 -3.66 -10.60
CA ASP A 132 -13.77 -4.74 -9.62
C ASP A 132 -14.52 -4.36 -8.32
N PHE A 133 -14.59 -3.05 -8.00
CA PHE A 133 -15.24 -2.52 -6.79
C PHE A 133 -16.19 -1.33 -7.09
N PRO A 134 -17.24 -1.52 -7.88
CA PRO A 134 -18.08 -0.41 -8.38
C PRO A 134 -18.84 0.35 -7.29
N GLY A 135 -19.09 -0.32 -6.14
CA GLY A 135 -19.78 0.28 -4.99
C GLY A 135 -18.86 0.82 -3.90
N ASP A 136 -17.54 0.63 -4.02
CA ASP A 136 -16.60 0.99 -2.95
C ASP A 136 -16.26 2.50 -2.97
N ALA A 137 -16.51 3.17 -1.84
CA ALA A 137 -16.22 4.59 -1.70
C ALA A 137 -14.73 4.91 -1.84
N ARG A 138 -13.82 3.98 -1.49
CA ARG A 138 -12.36 4.15 -1.63
C ARG A 138 -11.97 4.26 -3.10
N ALA A 139 -12.53 3.40 -3.97
CA ALA A 139 -12.28 3.47 -5.41
C ALA A 139 -12.76 4.79 -6.02
N LYS A 140 -13.89 5.30 -5.53
CA LYS A 140 -14.44 6.60 -5.95
C LYS A 140 -13.56 7.77 -5.49
N LEU A 141 -13.04 7.72 -4.26
CA LEU A 141 -12.15 8.76 -3.74
C LEU A 141 -10.79 8.77 -4.46
N ILE A 142 -10.22 7.60 -4.75
CA ILE A 142 -9.00 7.49 -5.57
C ILE A 142 -9.23 8.08 -6.96
N GLN A 143 -10.38 7.83 -7.56
CA GLN A 143 -10.75 8.46 -8.82
C GLN A 143 -10.86 9.98 -8.69
N ALA A 144 -11.48 10.49 -7.64
CA ALA A 144 -11.60 11.92 -7.41
C ALA A 144 -10.22 12.58 -7.25
N GLU A 145 -9.31 11.98 -6.49
CA GLU A 145 -7.91 12.44 -6.36
C GLU A 145 -7.24 12.54 -7.73
N LEU A 146 -7.33 11.48 -8.54
CA LEU A 146 -6.73 11.46 -9.86
C LEU A 146 -7.31 12.53 -10.81
N LEU A 147 -8.61 12.76 -10.73
CA LEU A 147 -9.28 13.81 -11.52
C LEU A 147 -8.81 15.21 -11.08
N ILE A 148 -8.61 15.44 -9.79
CA ILE A 148 -8.03 16.69 -9.27
C ILE A 148 -6.61 16.88 -9.82
N LEU A 149 -5.74 15.85 -9.72
CA LEU A 149 -4.38 15.89 -10.25
C LEU A 149 -4.33 16.17 -11.76
N ASN A 150 -5.37 15.78 -12.49
CA ASN A 150 -5.51 16.00 -13.93
C ASN A 150 -6.26 17.30 -14.28
N GLY A 151 -6.55 18.17 -13.30
CA GLY A 151 -7.23 19.43 -13.48
C GLY A 151 -8.71 19.32 -13.88
N ARG A 152 -9.36 18.18 -13.63
CA ARG A 152 -10.77 17.91 -13.96
C ARG A 152 -11.67 18.04 -12.73
N GLU A 153 -11.70 19.23 -12.14
CA GLU A 153 -12.37 19.48 -10.85
C GLU A 153 -13.87 19.20 -10.87
N ASP A 154 -14.59 19.51 -11.97
CA ASP A 154 -16.02 19.24 -12.08
C ASP A 154 -16.31 17.73 -11.98
N ASN A 155 -15.53 16.92 -12.69
CA ASN A 155 -15.68 15.46 -12.66
C ASN A 155 -15.29 14.89 -11.29
N ALA A 156 -14.27 15.47 -10.65
CA ALA A 156 -13.86 15.10 -9.30
C ALA A 156 -14.98 15.40 -8.28
N SER A 157 -15.66 16.56 -8.42
CA SER A 157 -16.80 16.89 -7.57
C SER A 157 -17.92 15.86 -7.69
N LEU A 158 -18.26 15.41 -8.91
CA LEU A 158 -19.26 14.35 -9.11
C LEU A 158 -18.85 13.03 -8.43
N ALA A 159 -17.58 12.62 -8.57
CA ALA A 159 -17.08 11.41 -7.93
C ALA A 159 -17.13 11.51 -6.39
N LEU A 160 -16.87 12.69 -5.84
CA LEU A 160 -17.00 12.96 -4.39
C LEU A 160 -18.46 12.92 -3.93
N ASP A 161 -19.39 13.48 -4.71
CA ASP A 161 -20.81 13.43 -4.40
C ASP A 161 -21.33 11.99 -4.40
N ASP A 162 -20.88 11.16 -5.34
CA ASP A 162 -21.20 9.72 -5.39
C ASP A 162 -20.67 8.92 -4.18
N ALA A 163 -19.57 9.35 -3.56
CA ALA A 163 -19.00 8.71 -2.38
C ALA A 163 -19.59 9.24 -1.06
N ARG A 164 -20.20 10.42 -1.08
CA ARG A 164 -20.58 11.21 0.08
C ARG A 164 -21.40 10.46 1.10
N ASP A 165 -22.51 9.86 0.68
CA ASP A 165 -23.46 9.25 1.60
C ASP A 165 -22.85 8.07 2.33
N HIS A 166 -22.06 7.27 1.63
CA HIS A 166 -21.32 6.15 2.23
C HIS A 166 -20.30 6.64 3.25
N VAL A 167 -19.49 7.63 2.89
CA VAL A 167 -18.41 8.17 3.75
C VAL A 167 -19.01 8.81 5.01
N LEU A 168 -20.09 9.57 4.88
CA LEU A 168 -20.73 10.21 6.02
C LEU A 168 -21.44 9.21 6.96
N ALA A 169 -22.06 8.17 6.39
CA ALA A 169 -22.70 7.12 7.19
C ALA A 169 -21.69 6.29 8.01
N HIS A 170 -20.45 6.15 7.52
CA HIS A 170 -19.42 5.32 8.16
C HIS A 170 -18.27 6.14 8.79
N ARG A 171 -18.45 7.45 8.97
CA ARG A 171 -17.39 8.37 9.42
C ARG A 171 -16.68 7.96 10.72
N GLU A 172 -17.38 7.30 11.65
CA GLU A 172 -16.81 6.88 12.93
C GLU A 172 -16.00 5.59 12.82
N LYS A 173 -16.36 4.72 11.88
CA LYS A 173 -15.67 3.44 11.64
C LYS A 173 -14.52 3.57 10.63
N GLN A 174 -14.67 4.47 9.67
CA GLN A 174 -13.72 4.69 8.56
C GLN A 174 -13.19 6.13 8.60
N VAL A 175 -12.57 6.47 9.71
CA VAL A 175 -12.12 7.84 10.00
C VAL A 175 -11.13 8.36 8.95
N GLU A 176 -10.19 7.52 8.50
CA GLU A 176 -9.21 7.90 7.47
C GLU A 176 -9.88 8.22 6.14
N LEU A 177 -10.88 7.42 5.75
CA LEU A 177 -11.65 7.65 4.54
C LEU A 177 -12.44 8.98 4.62
N TYR A 178 -13.02 9.27 5.77
CA TYR A 178 -13.69 10.55 6.02
C TYR A 178 -12.72 11.73 5.93
N CYS A 179 -11.55 11.63 6.54
CA CYS A 179 -10.52 12.67 6.45
C CYS A 179 -10.05 12.88 5.01
N PHE A 180 -9.85 11.79 4.25
CA PHE A 180 -9.48 11.85 2.85
C PHE A 180 -10.55 12.52 1.98
N TYR A 181 -11.81 12.18 2.17
CA TYR A 181 -12.93 12.85 1.52
C TYR A 181 -12.94 14.35 1.79
N GLN A 182 -12.77 14.76 3.04
CA GLN A 182 -12.75 16.20 3.41
C GLN A 182 -11.54 16.91 2.81
N TYR A 183 -10.37 16.25 2.79
CA TYR A 183 -9.17 16.77 2.16
C TYR A 183 -9.39 17.03 0.66
N LEU A 184 -9.91 16.06 -0.09
CA LEU A 184 -10.19 16.20 -1.52
C LEU A 184 -11.23 17.32 -1.82
N ARG A 185 -12.21 17.48 -0.94
CA ARG A 185 -13.15 18.60 -1.06
C ARG A 185 -12.48 19.96 -0.90
N LEU A 186 -11.50 20.08 -0.03
CA LEU A 186 -10.73 21.30 0.17
C LEU A 186 -9.82 21.62 -1.04
N GLU A 187 -9.30 20.59 -1.72
CA GLU A 187 -8.53 20.78 -2.96
C GLU A 187 -9.39 21.40 -4.08
N ILE A 188 -10.69 21.03 -4.19
CA ILE A 188 -11.60 21.59 -5.19
C ILE A 188 -12.15 22.95 -4.75
N LYS A 189 -12.55 23.08 -3.50
CA LYS A 189 -13.15 24.29 -2.92
C LYS A 189 -12.43 24.69 -1.64
N PRO A 190 -11.32 25.45 -1.74
CA PRO A 190 -10.56 25.87 -0.60
C PRO A 190 -11.40 26.71 0.39
N SER A 191 -11.35 26.35 1.67
CA SER A 191 -11.99 27.07 2.77
C SER A 191 -11.11 27.06 3.99
N VAL A 192 -10.64 28.22 4.43
CA VAL A 192 -9.76 28.35 5.59
C VAL A 192 -10.40 27.73 6.85
N GLN A 193 -11.68 28.02 7.08
CA GLN A 193 -12.39 27.49 8.26
C GLN A 193 -12.52 25.96 8.25
N GLN A 194 -12.81 25.37 7.08
CA GLN A 194 -12.90 23.92 6.93
C GLN A 194 -11.53 23.26 7.05
N LYS A 195 -10.49 23.85 6.48
CA LYS A 195 -9.11 23.43 6.60
C LYS A 195 -8.66 23.38 8.07
N GLU A 196 -8.86 24.46 8.82
CA GLU A 196 -8.53 24.50 10.26
C GLU A 196 -9.32 23.46 11.07
N SER A 197 -10.58 23.24 10.72
CA SER A 197 -11.40 22.24 11.37
C SER A 197 -10.90 20.82 11.10
N LEU A 198 -10.53 20.52 9.86
CA LEU A 198 -9.94 19.23 9.48
C LEU A 198 -8.57 19.01 10.15
N VAL A 199 -7.70 20.02 10.17
CA VAL A 199 -6.40 19.96 10.86
C VAL A 199 -6.58 19.66 12.34
N ARG A 200 -7.51 20.35 13.02
CA ARG A 200 -7.81 20.08 14.45
C ARG A 200 -8.33 18.66 14.66
N TYR A 201 -9.21 18.19 13.77
CA TYR A 201 -9.77 16.84 13.85
C TYR A 201 -8.68 15.76 13.65
N ILE A 202 -7.83 15.89 12.62
CA ILE A 202 -6.72 14.95 12.38
C ILE A 202 -5.73 14.95 13.54
N ARG A 203 -5.35 16.13 14.07
CA ARG A 203 -4.46 16.21 15.24
C ARG A 203 -5.04 15.51 16.46
N LYS A 204 -6.34 15.68 16.71
CA LYS A 204 -7.01 15.00 17.81
C LYS A 204 -6.93 13.48 17.66
N LEU A 205 -7.19 12.94 16.47
CA LEU A 205 -7.11 11.51 16.19
C LEU A 205 -5.70 10.94 16.39
N LEU A 206 -4.69 11.64 15.89
CA LEU A 206 -3.29 11.22 16.04
C LEU A 206 -2.83 11.24 17.50
N TRP A 207 -3.45 12.08 18.35
CA TRP A 207 -3.06 12.23 19.76
C TRP A 207 -3.81 11.24 20.67
N GLU A 208 -5.06 10.94 20.39
CA GLU A 208 -5.90 10.10 21.25
C GLU A 208 -5.66 8.60 21.08
N ASP A 209 -5.40 8.14 19.85
CA ASP A 209 -5.35 6.70 19.57
C ASP A 209 -4.00 6.06 19.89
N GLY A 210 -2.92 6.84 20.04
CA GLY A 210 -1.55 6.31 20.23
C GLY A 210 -1.04 5.46 19.05
N GLU A 211 -1.86 5.21 18.04
CA GLU A 211 -1.49 4.51 16.82
C GLU A 211 -0.94 5.47 15.78
N ILE A 212 0.19 5.07 15.18
CA ILE A 212 0.76 5.82 14.05
C ILE A 212 -0.10 5.53 12.82
N ARG A 213 -0.85 6.54 12.37
CA ARG A 213 -1.64 6.48 11.13
C ARG A 213 -0.92 7.30 10.03
N PRO A 214 -0.04 6.67 9.23
CA PRO A 214 0.83 7.38 8.29
C PRO A 214 0.06 8.25 7.30
N TYR A 215 -1.13 7.79 6.91
CA TYR A 215 -1.95 8.49 5.93
C TYR A 215 -2.55 9.79 6.48
N LEU A 216 -3.01 9.81 7.72
CA LEU A 216 -3.47 11.02 8.40
C LEU A 216 -2.33 12.03 8.60
N PHE A 217 -1.14 11.53 8.93
CA PHE A 217 0.05 12.38 9.04
C PHE A 217 0.42 13.02 7.71
N LEU A 218 0.40 12.26 6.61
CA LEU A 218 0.66 12.79 5.27
C LEU A 218 -0.35 13.87 4.88
N MET A 219 -1.64 13.67 5.14
CA MET A 219 -2.66 14.69 4.92
C MET A 219 -2.42 15.95 5.74
N LEU A 220 -2.00 15.79 7.00
CA LEU A 220 -1.69 16.94 7.86
C LEU A 220 -0.52 17.78 7.34
N VAL A 221 0.47 17.14 6.72
CA VAL A 221 1.62 17.83 6.10
C VAL A 221 1.20 18.60 4.84
N LYS A 222 0.23 18.08 4.08
CA LYS A 222 -0.29 18.71 2.86
C LYS A 222 -1.28 19.85 3.13
N LEU A 223 -1.98 19.81 4.25
CA LEU A 223 -2.90 20.85 4.71
C LEU A 223 -2.17 22.07 5.28
#